data_b66e2d2bb0a66ea9c7a5d2941f82a18a
#
_entry.id   b66e2d2bb0a66ea9c7a5d2941f82a18a
#
_cell.length_a   1.000
_cell.length_b   1.000
_cell.length_c   1.000
_cell.angle_alpha   90.00
_cell.angle_beta   90.00
_cell.angle_gamma   90.00
#
_symmetry.space_group_name_H-M   'P 1'
#
loop_
_entity.id
_entity.type
_entity.pdbx_description
1 polymer ?
#
loop_
_entity_poly.entity_id
_entity_poly.type
_entity_poly.pdbx_seq_one_letter_code
_entity_poly.pdbx_strand_id
1 'polypeptide(L)'
;ESNWHQYGKFSDLPKVKSTDIHKSNYQNLIKGLLKNGYEFSSFINYDKNLDKEKHFVLMRHDIDMSIEKALDIAKIEYKLGITSTYFFMIRNDFYNIFSKSGTRLVKEILSFGHHLGIHFDCDAYGDNITEEEINRECSNEVEIMKKWFNKNVDAVSFHRPSKLVLEGSASLTFPIIHTYMKSLLKDVHYVSDSRGEWKYGHPFEQLAFKNKKPI
;
A
#
# COMPACT_ATOMS: atom_id res chain seq x y z
N GLU A 1 4.22 -31.75 9.52
CA GLU A 1 2.78 -31.73 9.16
C GLU A 1 2.13 -30.66 10.01
N SER A 2 1.95 -29.45 9.44
CA SER A 2 1.34 -28.32 10.10
C SER A 2 -0.16 -28.55 10.24
N ASN A 3 -0.66 -28.44 11.47
CA ASN A 3 -2.07 -28.62 11.85
C ASN A 3 -3.00 -27.55 11.26
N TRP A 4 -3.16 -27.56 9.93
CA TRP A 4 -4.11 -26.69 9.24
C TRP A 4 -5.59 -27.02 9.54
N HIS A 5 -5.85 -28.24 10.07
CA HIS A 5 -7.20 -28.70 10.40
C HIS A 5 -7.83 -28.03 11.63
N GLN A 6 -7.06 -27.28 12.44
CA GLN A 6 -7.60 -26.54 13.58
C GLN A 6 -8.22 -25.17 13.21
N TYR A 7 -8.00 -24.69 11.99
CA TYR A 7 -8.44 -23.38 11.53
C TYR A 7 -9.47 -23.55 10.42
N GLY A 8 -10.72 -23.92 10.69
CA GLY A 8 -11.82 -24.08 9.76
C GLY A 8 -11.40 -24.33 8.31
N LYS A 9 -11.98 -25.26 7.63
CA LYS A 9 -11.58 -25.59 6.24
C LYS A 9 -11.62 -24.33 5.38
N PHE A 10 -10.68 -24.16 4.45
CA PHE A 10 -10.70 -23.11 3.41
C PHE A 10 -12.03 -23.07 2.63
N SER A 11 -12.79 -24.15 2.64
CA SER A 11 -14.16 -24.24 2.12
C SER A 11 -15.18 -23.38 2.86
N ASP A 12 -14.89 -22.93 4.08
CA ASP A 12 -15.80 -22.17 4.92
C ASP A 12 -15.60 -20.64 4.75
N LEU A 13 -14.57 -20.24 4.00
CA LEU A 13 -14.45 -18.88 3.51
C LEU A 13 -15.46 -18.72 2.35
N PRO A 14 -16.28 -17.65 2.33
CA PRO A 14 -17.19 -17.42 1.23
C PRO A 14 -16.39 -17.45 -0.07
N LYS A 15 -16.84 -18.28 -1.04
CA LYS A 15 -16.26 -18.31 -2.40
C LYS A 15 -16.52 -16.96 -3.03
N VAL A 16 -15.58 -16.04 -2.88
CA VAL A 16 -15.62 -14.73 -3.47
C VAL A 16 -15.36 -14.93 -4.96
N LYS A 17 -16.34 -14.61 -5.80
CA LYS A 17 -16.06 -14.38 -7.21
C LYS A 17 -15.03 -13.29 -7.27
N SER A 18 -13.98 -13.47 -8.04
CA SER A 18 -12.78 -12.62 -8.12
C SER A 18 -13.05 -11.13 -8.41
N THR A 19 -14.27 -10.77 -8.77
CA THR A 19 -14.70 -9.43 -9.15
C THR A 19 -15.35 -8.61 -8.04
N ASP A 20 -15.64 -9.19 -6.86
CA ASP A 20 -16.39 -8.47 -5.83
C ASP A 20 -15.49 -8.09 -4.66
N ILE A 21 -14.74 -6.98 -4.80
CA ILE A 21 -14.07 -6.32 -3.66
C ILE A 21 -15.13 -5.51 -2.89
N HIS A 22 -16.08 -6.22 -2.28
CA HIS A 22 -17.00 -5.60 -1.34
C HIS A 22 -16.30 -5.34 0.01
N LYS A 23 -16.75 -4.31 0.74
CA LYS A 23 -16.24 -3.97 2.08
C LYS A 23 -16.20 -5.19 3.02
N SER A 24 -17.18 -6.11 2.91
CA SER A 24 -17.21 -7.35 3.69
C SER A 24 -16.06 -8.31 3.35
N ASN A 25 -15.69 -8.40 2.08
CA ASN A 25 -14.59 -9.27 1.63
C ASN A 25 -13.24 -8.72 2.07
N TYR A 26 -13.08 -7.39 2.04
CA TYR A 26 -11.90 -6.72 2.55
C TYR A 26 -11.73 -6.95 4.06
N GLN A 27 -12.81 -6.81 4.85
CA GLN A 27 -12.77 -7.13 6.29
C GLN A 27 -12.38 -8.59 6.55
N ASN A 28 -12.90 -9.53 5.75
CA ASN A 28 -12.57 -10.94 5.88
C ASN A 28 -11.10 -11.23 5.54
N LEU A 29 -10.55 -10.54 4.54
CA LEU A 29 -9.12 -10.60 4.23
C LEU A 29 -8.26 -10.20 5.44
N ILE A 30 -8.52 -9.01 6.02
CA ILE A 30 -7.78 -8.52 7.19
C ILE A 30 -7.92 -9.49 8.36
N LYS A 31 -9.14 -9.92 8.70
CA LYS A 31 -9.39 -10.87 9.79
C LYS A 31 -8.66 -12.20 9.56
N GLY A 32 -8.62 -12.66 8.30
CA GLY A 32 -7.89 -13.87 7.93
C GLY A 32 -6.38 -13.73 8.12
N LEU A 33 -5.80 -12.61 7.74
CA LEU A 33 -4.37 -12.33 7.96
C LEU A 33 -4.04 -12.28 9.46
N LEU A 34 -4.80 -11.52 10.25
CA LEU A 34 -4.63 -11.43 11.71
C LEU A 34 -4.76 -12.80 12.39
N LYS A 35 -5.78 -13.60 12.00
CA LYS A 35 -5.99 -14.96 12.53
C LYS A 35 -4.81 -15.89 12.24
N ASN A 36 -4.11 -15.66 11.14
CA ASN A 36 -2.93 -16.44 10.75
C ASN A 36 -1.62 -15.87 11.32
N GLY A 37 -1.68 -14.92 12.24
CA GLY A 37 -0.53 -14.39 12.96
C GLY A 37 0.27 -13.33 12.19
N TYR A 38 -0.30 -12.75 11.14
CA TYR A 38 0.32 -11.61 10.47
C TYR A 38 0.14 -10.33 11.28
N GLU A 39 1.22 -9.56 11.39
CA GLU A 39 1.22 -8.20 11.94
C GLU A 39 1.20 -7.20 10.79
N PHE A 40 0.43 -6.11 10.93
CA PHE A 40 0.46 -5.02 9.94
C PHE A 40 1.57 -4.03 10.30
N SER A 41 2.38 -3.67 9.32
CA SER A 41 3.54 -2.82 9.50
C SER A 41 3.58 -1.69 8.48
N SER A 42 4.44 -0.70 8.74
CA SER A 42 4.73 0.39 7.82
C SER A 42 5.99 0.13 7.01
N PHE A 43 6.11 0.83 5.88
CA PHE A 43 7.31 0.75 5.04
C PHE A 43 8.58 1.19 5.78
N ILE A 44 8.51 2.17 6.67
CA ILE A 44 9.66 2.63 7.49
C ILE A 44 10.20 1.53 8.41
N ASN A 45 9.35 0.58 8.79
CA ASN A 45 9.71 -0.43 9.78
C ASN A 45 9.92 -1.83 9.18
N TYR A 46 9.84 -2.01 7.86
CA TYR A 46 9.89 -3.34 7.26
C TYR A 46 11.22 -4.05 7.55
N ASP A 47 12.36 -3.36 7.42
CA ASP A 47 13.68 -3.94 7.71
C ASP A 47 13.78 -4.49 9.14
N LYS A 48 13.26 -3.73 10.12
CA LYS A 48 13.24 -4.15 11.52
C LYS A 48 12.35 -5.39 11.76
N ASN A 49 11.35 -5.60 10.92
CA ASN A 49 10.47 -6.77 11.01
C ASN A 49 11.09 -7.99 10.34
N LEU A 50 11.85 -7.81 9.26
CA LEU A 50 12.67 -8.87 8.66
C LEU A 50 13.67 -9.44 9.66
N ASP A 51 14.40 -8.56 10.36
CA ASP A 51 15.40 -8.96 11.38
C ASP A 51 14.78 -9.78 12.52
N LYS A 52 13.49 -9.62 12.77
CA LYS A 52 12.75 -10.35 13.83
C LYS A 52 12.07 -11.62 13.32
N GLU A 53 12.28 -12.00 12.07
CA GLU A 53 11.58 -13.12 11.40
C GLU A 53 10.05 -13.07 11.56
N LYS A 54 9.48 -11.87 11.60
CA LYS A 54 8.05 -11.68 11.78
C LYS A 54 7.28 -11.94 10.47
N HIS A 55 6.09 -12.48 10.62
CA HIS A 55 5.11 -12.54 9.54
C HIS A 55 4.37 -11.20 9.50
N PHE A 56 4.63 -10.38 8.50
CA PHE A 56 4.00 -9.05 8.43
C PHE A 56 3.42 -8.74 7.06
N VAL A 57 2.51 -7.80 7.05
CA VAL A 57 1.88 -7.24 5.86
C VAL A 57 2.23 -5.77 5.76
N LEU A 58 2.68 -5.35 4.59
CA LEU A 58 2.76 -3.94 4.20
C LEU A 58 1.52 -3.59 3.38
N MET A 59 0.43 -3.27 4.10
CA MET A 59 -0.80 -2.88 3.44
C MET A 59 -0.68 -1.48 2.85
N ARG A 60 -1.01 -1.35 1.55
CA ARG A 60 -0.97 -0.08 0.84
C ARG A 60 -2.25 0.17 0.07
N HIS A 61 -2.63 1.43 0.00
CA HIS A 61 -3.74 1.91 -0.81
C HIS A 61 -3.28 3.03 -1.70
N ASP A 62 -3.25 2.79 -3.01
CA ASP A 62 -2.98 3.81 -4.01
C ASP A 62 -4.31 4.51 -4.33
N ILE A 63 -4.40 5.80 -4.00
CA ILE A 63 -5.65 6.55 -4.09
C ILE A 63 -5.72 7.28 -5.43
N ASP A 64 -6.28 6.61 -6.42
CA ASP A 64 -6.39 7.14 -7.78
C ASP A 64 -7.62 8.04 -7.98
N MET A 65 -8.74 7.75 -7.31
CA MET A 65 -10.03 8.34 -7.70
C MET A 65 -10.78 9.07 -6.58
N SER A 66 -10.76 8.60 -5.31
CA SER A 66 -11.62 9.17 -4.26
C SER A 66 -11.02 9.05 -2.87
N ILE A 67 -10.81 10.20 -2.22
CA ILE A 67 -10.37 10.28 -0.82
C ILE A 67 -11.52 9.85 0.11
N GLU A 68 -12.79 10.08 -0.25
CA GLU A 68 -13.95 9.67 0.54
C GLU A 68 -14.02 8.14 0.66
N LYS A 69 -13.77 7.44 -0.46
CA LYS A 69 -13.73 5.96 -0.45
C LYS A 69 -12.52 5.44 0.32
N ALA A 70 -11.38 6.12 0.22
CA ALA A 70 -10.20 5.81 1.03
C ALA A 70 -10.51 5.95 2.52
N LEU A 71 -11.21 7.01 2.94
CA LEU A 71 -11.65 7.20 4.32
C LEU A 71 -12.59 6.10 4.81
N ASP A 72 -13.49 5.62 3.96
CA ASP A 72 -14.35 4.47 4.31
C ASP A 72 -13.53 3.22 4.63
N ILE A 73 -12.49 2.94 3.84
CA ILE A 73 -11.56 1.81 4.07
C ILE A 73 -10.75 2.05 5.34
N ALA A 74 -10.21 3.23 5.55
CA ALA A 74 -9.44 3.59 6.74
C ALA A 74 -10.23 3.39 8.04
N LYS A 75 -11.53 3.72 8.03
CA LYS A 75 -12.44 3.45 9.16
C LYS A 75 -12.60 1.96 9.45
N ILE A 76 -12.62 1.13 8.43
CA ILE A 76 -12.68 -0.34 8.59
C ILE A 76 -11.40 -0.84 9.23
N GLU A 77 -10.25 -0.43 8.72
CA GLU A 77 -8.93 -0.81 9.21
C GLU A 77 -8.71 -0.38 10.66
N TYR A 78 -9.04 0.87 10.98
CA TYR A 78 -9.00 1.38 12.34
C TYR A 78 -9.83 0.53 13.31
N LYS A 79 -11.08 0.15 12.93
CA LYS A 79 -11.94 -0.73 13.73
C LYS A 79 -11.37 -2.14 13.91
N LEU A 80 -10.54 -2.60 12.98
CA LEU A 80 -9.86 -3.89 13.05
C LEU A 80 -8.49 -3.81 13.74
N GLY A 81 -8.08 -2.61 14.19
CA GLY A 81 -6.85 -2.39 14.91
C GLY A 81 -5.58 -2.49 14.06
N ILE A 82 -5.68 -2.25 12.77
CA ILE A 82 -4.54 -2.27 11.86
C ILE A 82 -4.23 -0.88 11.31
N THR A 83 -3.00 -0.70 10.83
CA THR A 83 -2.56 0.49 10.11
C THR A 83 -2.10 0.11 8.71
N SER A 84 -2.28 1.04 7.77
CA SER A 84 -1.91 0.91 6.36
C SER A 84 -1.26 2.20 5.87
N THR A 85 -0.56 2.14 4.74
CA THR A 85 -0.04 3.35 4.09
C THR A 85 -0.96 3.78 2.96
N TYR A 86 -1.44 5.01 3.03
CA TYR A 86 -2.29 5.64 2.03
C TYR A 86 -1.45 6.55 1.14
N PHE A 87 -1.38 6.22 -0.13
CA PHE A 87 -0.60 6.92 -1.14
C PHE A 87 -1.50 7.86 -1.92
N PHE A 88 -1.30 9.18 -1.74
CA PHE A 88 -2.08 10.22 -2.40
C PHE A 88 -1.28 10.86 -3.51
N MET A 89 -1.98 11.24 -4.59
CA MET A 89 -1.41 12.01 -5.69
C MET A 89 -1.55 13.50 -5.41
N ILE A 90 -0.48 14.27 -5.64
CA ILE A 90 -0.55 15.74 -5.66
C ILE A 90 -1.20 16.21 -6.96
N ARG A 91 -0.79 15.60 -8.06
CA ARG A 91 -1.32 15.89 -9.41
C ARG A 91 -2.36 14.83 -9.76
N ASN A 92 -3.63 15.16 -9.53
CA ASN A 92 -4.74 14.22 -9.75
C ASN A 92 -5.95 14.94 -10.34
N ASP A 93 -6.55 14.33 -11.35
CA ASP A 93 -7.71 14.91 -12.06
C ASP A 93 -9.04 14.70 -11.31
N PHE A 94 -9.10 13.77 -10.36
CA PHE A 94 -10.34 13.38 -9.69
C PHE A 94 -10.54 14.05 -8.34
N TYR A 95 -9.44 14.47 -7.67
CA TYR A 95 -9.51 15.10 -6.35
C TYR A 95 -8.36 16.10 -6.13
N ASN A 96 -8.55 16.98 -5.15
CA ASN A 96 -7.51 17.91 -4.72
C ASN A 96 -7.28 17.78 -3.21
N ILE A 97 -6.13 17.19 -2.82
CA ILE A 97 -5.76 17.01 -1.40
C ILE A 97 -5.54 18.31 -0.65
N PHE A 98 -5.25 19.41 -1.36
CA PHE A 98 -5.03 20.75 -0.79
C PHE A 98 -6.32 21.56 -0.67
N SER A 99 -7.44 21.10 -1.23
CA SER A 99 -8.73 21.71 -0.98
C SER A 99 -9.11 21.57 0.50
N LYS A 100 -10.01 22.41 1.00
CA LYS A 100 -10.51 22.33 2.38
C LYS A 100 -11.09 20.97 2.71
N SER A 101 -11.87 20.38 1.80
CA SER A 101 -12.45 19.05 1.96
C SER A 101 -11.40 17.96 1.87
N GLY A 102 -10.54 17.97 0.85
CA GLY A 102 -9.49 16.97 0.67
C GLY A 102 -8.52 16.94 1.85
N THR A 103 -8.03 18.11 2.27
CA THR A 103 -7.15 18.21 3.46
C THR A 103 -7.81 17.64 4.71
N ARG A 104 -9.10 17.92 4.94
CA ARG A 104 -9.84 17.38 6.09
C ARG A 104 -9.92 15.86 6.04
N LEU A 105 -10.25 15.28 4.87
CA LEU A 105 -10.38 13.83 4.70
C LEU A 105 -9.04 13.12 4.91
N VAL A 106 -7.96 13.63 4.31
CA VAL A 106 -6.61 13.07 4.51
C VAL A 106 -6.21 13.14 5.98
N LYS A 107 -6.41 14.29 6.66
CA LYS A 107 -6.12 14.42 8.10
C LYS A 107 -6.94 13.45 8.95
N GLU A 108 -8.20 13.19 8.59
CA GLU A 108 -9.04 12.21 9.28
C GLU A 108 -8.46 10.79 9.12
N ILE A 109 -8.04 10.38 7.92
CA ILE A 109 -7.35 9.11 7.70
C ILE A 109 -6.10 9.00 8.57
N LEU A 110 -5.25 10.03 8.56
CA LEU A 110 -4.01 10.05 9.35
C LEU A 110 -4.26 10.05 10.87
N SER A 111 -5.41 10.58 11.33
CA SER A 111 -5.78 10.57 12.75
C SER A 111 -6.11 9.17 13.29
N PHE A 112 -6.42 8.22 12.43
CA PHE A 112 -6.59 6.81 12.78
C PHE A 112 -5.28 6.04 12.94
N GLY A 113 -4.14 6.70 12.78
CA GLY A 113 -2.81 6.08 12.89
C GLY A 113 -2.25 5.57 11.57
N HIS A 114 -2.97 5.77 10.46
CA HIS A 114 -2.47 5.38 9.14
C HIS A 114 -1.30 6.26 8.70
N HIS A 115 -0.51 5.72 7.78
CA HIS A 115 0.72 6.31 7.28
C HIS A 115 0.48 7.08 5.98
N LEU A 116 1.24 8.16 5.80
CA LEU A 116 1.18 9.01 4.62
C LEU A 116 2.20 8.53 3.58
N GLY A 117 1.74 8.25 2.38
CA GLY A 117 2.56 7.96 1.20
C GLY A 117 2.26 8.92 0.05
N ILE A 118 3.15 8.95 -0.92
CA ILE A 118 2.95 9.65 -2.20
C ILE A 118 2.72 8.62 -3.30
N HIS A 119 1.65 8.81 -4.07
CA HIS A 119 1.43 8.14 -5.34
C HIS A 119 1.92 9.05 -6.45
N PHE A 120 3.21 8.92 -6.81
CA PHE A 120 3.86 9.78 -7.77
C PHE A 120 3.45 9.39 -9.19
N ASP A 121 2.90 10.35 -9.93
CA ASP A 121 2.53 10.13 -11.34
C ASP A 121 3.63 10.63 -12.28
N CYS A 122 4.36 9.69 -12.88
CA CYS A 122 5.41 10.02 -13.84
C CYS A 122 4.86 10.77 -15.06
N ASP A 123 3.68 10.39 -15.55
CA ASP A 123 3.09 11.00 -16.76
C ASP A 123 2.69 12.46 -16.53
N ALA A 124 2.44 12.88 -15.28
CA ALA A 124 2.14 14.28 -14.96
C ALA A 124 3.30 15.24 -15.22
N TYR A 125 4.50 14.71 -15.46
CA TYR A 125 5.73 15.46 -15.74
C TYR A 125 6.24 15.29 -17.18
N GLY A 126 5.52 14.54 -18.02
CA GLY A 126 5.80 14.34 -19.44
C GLY A 126 6.20 12.91 -19.79
N ASP A 127 6.05 12.57 -21.07
CA ASP A 127 6.16 11.18 -21.58
C ASP A 127 7.57 10.57 -21.42
N ASN A 128 8.61 11.39 -21.27
CA ASN A 128 10.01 10.98 -21.21
C ASN A 128 10.73 11.51 -19.97
N ILE A 129 10.07 11.48 -18.82
CA ILE A 129 10.68 11.94 -17.56
C ILE A 129 11.99 11.19 -17.29
N THR A 130 13.06 11.94 -17.05
CA THR A 130 14.38 11.38 -16.72
C THR A 130 14.48 10.96 -15.26
N GLU A 131 15.49 10.16 -14.93
CA GLU A 131 15.76 9.76 -13.54
C GLU A 131 16.03 10.97 -12.63
N GLU A 132 16.76 11.96 -13.12
CA GLU A 132 17.05 13.19 -12.39
C GLU A 132 15.79 13.99 -12.12
N GLU A 133 14.88 14.06 -13.09
CA GLU A 133 13.58 14.73 -12.93
C GLU A 133 12.69 13.97 -11.95
N ILE A 134 12.61 12.65 -12.04
CA ILE A 134 11.88 11.82 -11.06
C ILE A 134 12.40 12.10 -9.66
N ASN A 135 13.71 12.09 -9.45
CA ASN A 135 14.32 12.36 -8.14
C ASN A 135 13.96 13.75 -7.62
N ARG A 136 14.10 14.78 -8.47
CA ARG A 136 13.82 16.17 -8.11
C ARG A 136 12.34 16.38 -7.77
N GLU A 137 11.46 15.98 -8.68
CA GLU A 137 10.02 16.24 -8.53
C GLU A 137 9.41 15.40 -7.41
N CYS A 138 9.82 14.16 -7.27
CA CYS A 138 9.37 13.31 -6.18
C CYS A 138 9.82 13.87 -4.81
N SER A 139 11.07 14.37 -4.71
CA SER A 139 11.56 15.05 -3.50
C SER A 139 10.74 16.31 -3.19
N ASN A 140 10.40 17.10 -4.20
CA ASN A 140 9.56 18.28 -4.06
C ASN A 140 8.17 17.90 -3.52
N GLU A 141 7.53 16.89 -4.09
CA GLU A 141 6.21 16.42 -3.63
C GLU A 141 6.25 15.91 -2.18
N VAL A 142 7.31 15.17 -1.81
CA VAL A 142 7.52 14.71 -0.44
C VAL A 142 7.58 15.88 0.53
N GLU A 143 8.36 16.91 0.25
CA GLU A 143 8.48 18.08 1.13
C GLU A 143 7.17 18.88 1.21
N ILE A 144 6.44 19.01 0.10
CA ILE A 144 5.13 19.66 0.08
C ILE A 144 4.15 18.90 0.98
N MET A 145 4.04 17.58 0.82
CA MET A 145 3.13 16.75 1.60
C MET A 145 3.47 16.78 3.10
N LYS A 146 4.75 16.61 3.42
CA LYS A 146 5.27 16.66 4.79
C LYS A 146 4.94 18.00 5.46
N LYS A 147 5.18 19.10 4.78
CA LYS A 147 4.88 20.45 5.29
C LYS A 147 3.38 20.68 5.45
N TRP A 148 2.56 20.27 4.47
CA TRP A 148 1.12 20.53 4.48
C TRP A 148 0.38 19.76 5.55
N PHE A 149 0.70 18.48 5.70
CA PHE A 149 0.04 17.59 6.66
C PHE A 149 0.73 17.53 8.02
N ASN A 150 1.91 18.15 8.17
CA ASN A 150 2.76 18.05 9.36
C ASN A 150 3.00 16.58 9.78
N LYS A 151 3.29 15.74 8.80
CA LYS A 151 3.54 14.30 8.93
C LYS A 151 4.68 13.88 8.00
N ASN A 152 5.49 12.92 8.45
CA ASN A 152 6.47 12.32 7.56
C ASN A 152 5.75 11.53 6.46
N VAL A 153 6.36 11.51 5.29
CA VAL A 153 5.99 10.63 4.19
C VAL A 153 6.78 9.35 4.34
N ASP A 154 6.09 8.23 4.46
CA ASP A 154 6.73 6.94 4.78
C ASP A 154 7.33 6.25 3.55
N ALA A 155 6.67 6.39 2.42
CA ALA A 155 7.09 5.75 1.17
C ALA A 155 6.52 6.46 -0.05
N VAL A 156 7.07 6.12 -1.21
CA VAL A 156 6.57 6.52 -2.53
C VAL A 156 6.14 5.30 -3.30
N SER A 157 4.94 5.34 -3.89
CA SER A 157 4.52 4.44 -4.96
C SER A 157 4.44 5.21 -6.28
N PHE A 158 4.42 4.50 -7.41
CA PHE A 158 4.38 5.13 -8.72
C PHE A 158 3.08 4.79 -9.44
N HIS A 159 2.35 5.82 -9.81
CA HIS A 159 1.25 5.73 -10.75
C HIS A 159 1.83 5.72 -12.17
N ARG A 160 1.41 4.73 -12.98
CA ARG A 160 1.96 4.56 -14.35
C ARG A 160 3.50 4.65 -14.37
N PRO A 161 4.19 3.72 -13.66
CA PRO A 161 5.63 3.81 -13.50
C PRO A 161 6.34 3.82 -14.84
N SER A 162 7.33 4.70 -15.01
CA SER A 162 8.15 4.73 -16.20
C SER A 162 8.95 3.43 -16.35
N LYS A 163 9.47 3.17 -17.56
CA LYS A 163 10.30 1.99 -17.81
C LYS A 163 11.52 1.92 -16.88
N LEU A 164 12.13 3.07 -16.56
CA LEU A 164 13.25 3.19 -15.62
C LEU A 164 12.88 2.66 -14.22
N VAL A 165 11.68 3.00 -13.73
CA VAL A 165 11.18 2.54 -12.43
C VAL A 165 10.91 1.04 -12.46
N LEU A 166 10.24 0.54 -13.51
CA LEU A 166 9.89 -0.89 -13.66
C LEU A 166 11.11 -1.79 -13.77
N GLU A 167 12.16 -1.36 -14.45
CA GLU A 167 13.42 -2.10 -14.58
C GLU A 167 14.26 -2.07 -13.29
N GLY A 168 13.81 -1.30 -12.30
CA GLY A 168 14.50 -1.13 -11.02
C GLY A 168 15.90 -0.53 -11.17
N SER A 169 16.14 0.14 -12.29
CA SER A 169 17.38 0.85 -12.59
C SER A 169 17.37 2.28 -12.04
N ALA A 170 16.21 2.80 -11.67
CA ALA A 170 16.10 4.10 -11.03
C ALA A 170 16.71 4.03 -9.62
N SER A 171 17.92 4.53 -9.48
CA SER A 171 18.53 4.82 -8.19
C SER A 171 17.92 6.12 -7.65
N LEU A 172 16.71 6.02 -7.11
CA LEU A 172 16.12 7.17 -6.47
C LEU A 172 16.98 7.55 -5.26
N THR A 173 17.60 8.72 -5.35
CA THR A 173 18.59 9.20 -4.37
C THR A 173 17.98 9.88 -3.16
N PHE A 174 16.66 10.10 -3.16
CA PHE A 174 15.99 10.66 -1.98
C PHE A 174 15.85 9.60 -0.88
N PRO A 175 15.99 9.98 0.40
CA PRO A 175 16.10 9.06 1.52
C PRO A 175 14.73 8.49 1.94
N ILE A 176 13.92 8.05 0.98
CA ILE A 176 12.59 7.48 1.20
C ILE A 176 12.48 6.18 0.44
N ILE A 177 11.87 5.19 1.07
CA ILE A 177 11.55 3.90 0.46
C ILE A 177 10.56 4.12 -0.68
N HIS A 178 10.80 3.46 -1.81
CA HIS A 178 9.80 3.36 -2.87
C HIS A 178 9.42 1.91 -3.13
N THR A 179 8.17 1.70 -3.53
CA THR A 179 7.56 0.36 -3.62
C THR A 179 8.13 -0.54 -4.72
N TYR A 180 9.02 -0.03 -5.54
CA TYR A 180 9.73 -0.75 -6.61
C TYR A 180 11.22 -1.02 -6.28
N MET A 181 11.67 -0.78 -5.04
CA MET A 181 13.03 -1.12 -4.63
C MET A 181 13.27 -2.62 -4.74
N LYS A 182 14.41 -2.99 -5.35
CA LYS A 182 14.80 -4.41 -5.50
C LYS A 182 14.89 -5.14 -4.15
N SER A 183 15.40 -4.49 -3.11
CA SER A 183 15.44 -5.05 -1.75
C SER A 183 14.05 -5.38 -1.24
N LEU A 184 13.12 -4.43 -1.31
CA LEU A 184 11.74 -4.63 -0.87
C LEU A 184 11.05 -5.76 -1.65
N LEU A 185 11.16 -5.76 -2.99
CA LEU A 185 10.54 -6.79 -3.85
C LEU A 185 11.16 -8.19 -3.67
N LYS A 186 12.41 -8.27 -3.18
CA LYS A 186 13.06 -9.53 -2.84
C LYS A 186 12.52 -10.11 -1.52
N ASP A 187 12.30 -9.24 -0.54
CA ASP A 187 12.02 -9.64 0.84
C ASP A 187 10.52 -9.75 1.13
N VAL A 188 9.69 -8.99 0.40
CA VAL A 188 8.24 -8.90 0.58
C VAL A 188 7.52 -9.37 -0.69
N HIS A 189 6.63 -10.34 -0.54
CA HIS A 189 5.89 -10.88 -1.68
C HIS A 189 4.77 -9.93 -2.10
N TYR A 190 4.83 -9.48 -3.35
CA TYR A 190 3.84 -8.55 -3.90
C TYR A 190 2.54 -9.24 -4.28
N VAL A 191 1.44 -8.78 -3.72
CA VAL A 191 0.07 -9.20 -4.06
C VAL A 191 -0.73 -7.97 -4.48
N SER A 192 -1.51 -8.09 -5.53
CA SER A 192 -2.25 -6.97 -6.11
C SER A 192 -3.67 -7.35 -6.50
N ASP A 193 -4.59 -6.44 -6.18
CA ASP A 193 -5.99 -6.42 -6.63
C ASP A 193 -6.23 -5.41 -7.76
N SER A 194 -5.20 -5.10 -8.52
CA SER A 194 -5.23 -4.12 -9.61
C SER A 194 -6.37 -4.40 -10.57
N ARG A 195 -7.13 -3.36 -10.92
CA ARG A 195 -8.35 -3.41 -11.76
C ARG A 195 -9.50 -4.22 -11.16
N GLY A 196 -9.54 -4.36 -9.83
CA GLY A 196 -10.59 -5.09 -9.13
C GLY A 196 -10.48 -6.62 -9.22
N GLU A 197 -9.33 -7.13 -9.63
CA GLU A 197 -9.06 -8.56 -9.75
C GLU A 197 -7.76 -8.93 -9.05
N TRP A 198 -7.73 -10.10 -8.40
CA TRP A 198 -6.48 -10.68 -7.87
C TRP A 198 -5.65 -11.22 -9.02
N LYS A 199 -4.79 -10.38 -9.60
CA LYS A 199 -3.99 -10.69 -10.79
C LYS A 199 -3.20 -12.00 -10.69
N TYR A 200 -2.77 -12.37 -9.48
CA TYR A 200 -1.95 -13.56 -9.21
C TYR A 200 -2.67 -14.57 -8.31
N GLY A 201 -4.01 -14.51 -8.22
CA GLY A 201 -4.83 -15.30 -7.31
C GLY A 201 -5.00 -14.63 -5.94
N HIS A 202 -5.97 -15.12 -5.18
CA HIS A 202 -6.29 -14.56 -3.86
C HIS A 202 -5.10 -14.66 -2.90
N PRO A 203 -4.82 -13.68 -2.02
CA PRO A 203 -3.68 -13.69 -1.10
C PRO A 203 -3.52 -15.02 -0.34
N PHE A 204 -4.62 -15.61 0.14
CA PHE A 204 -4.58 -16.88 0.89
C PHE A 204 -4.21 -18.11 0.04
N GLU A 205 -4.27 -18.02 -1.27
CA GLU A 205 -3.86 -19.08 -2.19
C GLU A 205 -2.37 -19.02 -2.53
N GLN A 206 -1.74 -17.87 -2.28
CA GLN A 206 -0.33 -17.63 -2.58
C GLN A 206 0.59 -18.50 -1.73
N LEU A 207 1.68 -18.99 -2.33
CA LEU A 207 2.71 -19.72 -1.61
C LEU A 207 3.36 -18.89 -0.49
N ALA A 208 3.47 -17.57 -0.70
CA ALA A 208 3.99 -16.66 0.31
C ALA A 208 3.15 -16.72 1.59
N PHE A 209 1.82 -16.64 1.48
CA PHE A 209 0.92 -16.77 2.63
C PHE A 209 1.03 -18.14 3.29
N LYS A 210 1.00 -19.22 2.50
CA LYS A 210 1.13 -20.59 3.01
C LYS A 210 2.43 -20.83 3.77
N ASN A 211 3.51 -20.21 3.31
CA ASN A 211 4.84 -20.28 3.91
C ASN A 211 5.11 -19.16 4.93
N LYS A 212 4.08 -18.39 5.29
CA LYS A 212 4.17 -17.27 6.24
C LYS A 212 5.29 -16.27 5.90
N LYS A 213 5.47 -15.98 4.62
CA LYS A 213 6.41 -14.94 4.16
C LYS A 213 5.77 -13.56 4.31
N PRO A 214 6.60 -12.50 4.43
CA PRO A 214 6.10 -11.12 4.35
C PRO A 214 5.34 -10.85 3.06
N ILE A 215 4.24 -10.11 3.15
CA ILE A 215 3.34 -9.77 2.03
C ILE A 215 3.17 -8.25 1.95
#